data_3f7b3f537e5fef316464ce9a88d91bdc
#
_entry.id   3f7b3f537e5fef316464ce9a88d91bdc
#
_cell.length_a   1.000
_cell.length_b   1.000
_cell.length_c   1.000
_cell.angle_alpha   90.00
_cell.angle_beta   90.00
_cell.angle_gamma   90.00
#
_symmetry.space_group_name_H-M   'P 1'
#
loop_
_entity.id
_entity.type
_entity.pdbx_description
1 polymer ?
#
loop_
_entity_poly.entity_id
_entity_poly.type
_entity_poly.pdbx_seq_one_letter_code
_entity_poly.pdbx_strand_id
1 'polypeptide(L)'
;MAILLAAGLGLGLAGCSAPVTETTAAPSPTVPPGIAPLRGTPVDPGGAEHPSLAVKIDNHPAARPQLGLERADLVFEELVEGGLTRYAAIWHSDVPDEVGPVRSIRPMDPEILSSFGGIVAYSGGQPQFVDAMKATPLLNVIFDDDATGLFVRAEDRDSPHDVVLAAAETVRLHSDLAEPRAQFDYADGAADATAVTAGDPTATIVTRFSESGGRAWDWDAAAVAYLRSQDGAADLDTTGTQLRATNVVVLRVEVDRGGEVPRTILTGSGEAWVSTGGSTMPATWFKDGPAAPIRLADAAGATIELAPGNTWIELVPADDGGVELVP
;
A
#
# COMPACT_ATOMS: atom_id res chain seq x y z
N MET A 1 21.47 -39.83 -74.12
CA MET A 1 22.17 -39.25 -72.94
C MET A 1 21.50 -37.91 -72.66
N ALA A 2 20.51 -37.90 -71.79
CA ALA A 2 19.69 -36.77 -71.48
C ALA A 2 19.86 -36.40 -69.98
N ILE A 3 20.34 -35.24 -69.66
CA ILE A 3 20.55 -34.71 -68.31
C ILE A 3 19.28 -33.93 -67.92
N LEU A 4 18.58 -34.40 -66.90
CA LEU A 4 17.48 -33.67 -66.27
C LEU A 4 18.03 -32.73 -65.23
N LEU A 5 17.74 -31.44 -65.34
CA LEU A 5 17.96 -30.39 -64.33
C LEU A 5 16.68 -30.31 -63.48
N ALA A 6 16.79 -30.57 -62.16
CA ALA A 6 15.73 -30.34 -61.19
C ALA A 6 15.92 -28.95 -60.54
N ALA A 7 14.96 -28.06 -60.76
CA ALA A 7 14.90 -26.78 -60.08
C ALA A 7 14.15 -26.91 -58.74
N GLY A 8 14.85 -26.73 -57.64
CA GLY A 8 14.26 -26.68 -56.30
C GLY A 8 13.74 -25.29 -55.99
N LEU A 9 12.43 -25.16 -55.76
CA LEU A 9 11.78 -23.95 -55.26
C LEU A 9 11.89 -23.92 -53.74
N GLY A 10 12.73 -23.07 -53.19
CA GLY A 10 12.80 -22.77 -51.75
C GLY A 10 11.72 -21.77 -51.35
N LEU A 11 10.69 -22.20 -50.61
CA LEU A 11 9.77 -21.28 -49.92
C LEU A 11 10.48 -20.74 -48.68
N GLY A 12 10.84 -19.45 -48.71
CA GLY A 12 11.28 -18.71 -47.56
C GLY A 12 10.08 -18.32 -46.70
N LEU A 13 9.95 -18.91 -45.53
CA LEU A 13 9.04 -18.45 -44.45
C LEU A 13 9.64 -17.19 -43.83
N ALA A 14 9.14 -16.03 -44.22
CA ALA A 14 9.40 -14.76 -43.53
C ALA A 14 8.62 -14.77 -42.22
N GLY A 15 9.27 -15.13 -41.12
CA GLY A 15 8.75 -14.92 -39.77
C GLY A 15 8.72 -13.45 -39.44
N CYS A 16 7.54 -12.83 -39.41
CA CYS A 16 7.33 -11.53 -38.80
C CYS A 16 7.47 -11.67 -37.28
N SER A 17 8.67 -11.44 -36.76
CA SER A 17 8.85 -11.15 -35.33
C SER A 17 8.33 -9.73 -35.09
N ALA A 18 7.14 -9.62 -34.50
CA ALA A 18 6.68 -8.33 -33.97
C ALA A 18 7.64 -7.89 -32.84
N PRO A 19 8.06 -6.62 -32.78
CA PRO A 19 8.85 -6.14 -31.67
C PRO A 19 8.05 -6.29 -30.37
N VAL A 20 8.58 -7.03 -29.41
CA VAL A 20 8.09 -7.03 -28.03
C VAL A 20 8.41 -5.64 -27.51
N THR A 21 7.39 -4.81 -27.38
CA THR A 21 7.51 -3.51 -26.68
C THR A 21 7.66 -3.87 -25.21
N GLU A 22 8.88 -3.81 -24.69
CA GLU A 22 9.10 -3.81 -23.25
C GLU A 22 8.34 -2.60 -22.69
N THR A 23 7.27 -2.84 -21.96
CA THR A 23 6.58 -1.81 -21.20
C THR A 23 7.51 -1.42 -20.07
N THR A 24 8.27 -0.35 -20.27
CA THR A 24 9.09 0.25 -19.22
C THR A 24 8.14 0.76 -18.15
N ALA A 25 8.24 0.24 -16.93
CA ALA A 25 7.47 0.73 -15.79
C ALA A 25 7.67 2.25 -15.66
N ALA A 26 6.60 2.97 -15.31
CA ALA A 26 6.70 4.41 -15.06
C ALA A 26 7.79 4.68 -14.01
N PRO A 27 8.60 5.73 -14.17
CA PRO A 27 9.59 6.09 -13.17
C PRO A 27 8.92 6.44 -11.84
N SER A 28 9.56 6.08 -10.73
CA SER A 28 9.16 6.59 -9.42
C SER A 28 9.40 8.09 -9.35
N PRO A 29 8.61 8.83 -8.54
CA PRO A 29 8.86 10.23 -8.25
C PRO A 29 10.31 10.47 -7.77
N THR A 30 10.87 11.62 -8.09
CA THR A 30 12.21 12.02 -7.63
C THR A 30 12.09 12.78 -6.32
N VAL A 31 12.77 12.33 -5.27
CA VAL A 31 12.76 12.95 -3.94
C VAL A 31 14.08 13.69 -3.70
N PRO A 32 14.05 14.95 -3.22
CA PRO A 32 15.26 15.66 -2.82
C PRO A 32 15.97 14.99 -1.64
N PRO A 33 17.29 15.11 -1.50
CA PRO A 33 18.02 14.64 -0.32
C PRO A 33 17.49 15.24 0.98
N GLY A 34 17.39 14.44 2.03
CA GLY A 34 16.87 14.87 3.34
C GLY A 34 15.34 14.95 3.42
N ILE A 35 14.64 14.37 2.45
CA ILE A 35 13.17 14.19 2.47
C ILE A 35 12.85 12.70 2.53
N ALA A 36 11.94 12.32 3.42
CA ALA A 36 11.45 10.94 3.51
C ALA A 36 10.66 10.57 2.24
N PRO A 37 11.07 9.54 1.48
CA PRO A 37 10.47 9.23 0.18
C PRO A 37 9.02 8.75 0.27
N LEU A 38 8.60 8.19 1.41
CA LEU A 38 7.23 7.67 1.61
C LEU A 38 6.31 8.67 2.33
N ARG A 39 6.83 9.83 2.73
CA ARG A 39 6.08 10.79 3.55
C ARG A 39 6.19 12.24 3.08
N GLY A 40 7.19 12.57 2.26
CA GLY A 40 7.44 13.95 1.81
C GLY A 40 7.89 14.92 2.90
N THR A 41 8.18 14.44 4.11
CA THR A 41 8.61 15.27 5.25
C THR A 41 10.13 15.34 5.36
N PRO A 42 10.70 16.45 5.88
CA PRO A 42 12.12 16.52 6.19
C PRO A 42 12.55 15.42 7.18
N VAL A 43 13.73 14.86 6.96
CA VAL A 43 14.40 13.91 7.86
C VAL A 43 15.80 14.38 8.18
N ASP A 44 16.32 13.98 9.34
CA ASP A 44 17.70 14.22 9.70
C ASP A 44 18.67 13.56 8.68
N PRO A 45 19.88 14.10 8.47
CA PRO A 45 20.86 13.47 7.61
C PRO A 45 21.12 12.00 8.00
N GLY A 46 20.96 11.07 7.06
CA GLY A 46 21.06 9.63 7.30
C GLY A 46 19.81 8.96 7.88
N GLY A 47 18.81 9.73 8.28
CA GLY A 47 17.58 9.20 8.91
C GLY A 47 16.65 8.45 7.96
N ALA A 48 16.90 8.46 6.66
CA ALA A 48 16.16 7.70 5.65
C ALA A 48 17.05 6.74 4.84
N GLU A 49 18.32 6.59 5.21
CA GLU A 49 19.29 5.73 4.52
C GLU A 49 19.22 4.27 5.01
N HIS A 50 18.02 3.69 4.97
CA HIS A 50 17.74 2.31 5.36
C HIS A 50 16.51 1.79 4.61
N PRO A 51 16.27 0.46 4.57
CA PRO A 51 15.09 -0.09 3.89
C PRO A 51 13.79 0.30 4.59
N SER A 52 12.70 0.32 3.82
CA SER A 52 11.36 0.30 4.38
C SER A 52 11.03 -1.07 4.94
N LEU A 53 10.14 -1.08 5.94
CA LEU A 53 9.55 -2.27 6.51
C LEU A 53 8.04 -2.26 6.24
N ALA A 54 7.58 -3.16 5.39
CA ALA A 54 6.17 -3.44 5.20
C ALA A 54 5.75 -4.60 6.12
N VAL A 55 4.64 -4.45 6.84
CA VAL A 55 4.12 -5.54 7.69
C VAL A 55 2.65 -5.75 7.41
N LYS A 56 2.26 -7.03 7.32
CA LYS A 56 0.85 -7.40 7.27
C LYS A 56 0.25 -7.34 8.65
N ILE A 57 -0.67 -6.40 8.89
CA ILE A 57 -1.30 -6.12 10.19
C ILE A 57 -2.75 -6.58 10.18
N ASP A 58 -3.16 -7.20 11.28
CA ASP A 58 -4.54 -7.66 11.49
C ASP A 58 -5.48 -6.49 11.79
N ASN A 59 -6.70 -6.56 11.24
CA ASN A 59 -7.79 -5.61 11.57
C ASN A 59 -9.05 -6.31 12.10
N HIS A 60 -8.91 -7.54 12.59
CA HIS A 60 -10.00 -8.19 13.32
C HIS A 60 -10.33 -7.40 14.60
N PRO A 61 -11.61 -7.32 15.06
CA PRO A 61 -11.93 -6.61 16.30
C PRO A 61 -11.10 -7.02 17.51
N ALA A 62 -10.74 -8.31 17.64
CA ALA A 62 -9.88 -8.81 18.71
C ALA A 62 -8.38 -8.45 18.56
N ALA A 63 -7.98 -7.88 17.44
CA ALA A 63 -6.61 -7.43 17.18
C ALA A 63 -6.39 -5.95 17.54
N ARG A 64 -7.45 -5.24 17.88
CA ARG A 64 -7.41 -3.79 18.18
C ARG A 64 -7.23 -3.55 19.68
N PRO A 65 -6.52 -2.47 20.07
CA PRO A 65 -5.75 -1.56 19.23
C PRO A 65 -4.49 -2.22 18.65
N GLN A 66 -4.11 -1.82 17.44
CA GLN A 66 -2.86 -2.26 16.82
C GLN A 66 -1.68 -1.53 17.46
N LEU A 67 -0.51 -2.17 17.45
CA LEU A 67 0.73 -1.64 17.99
C LEU A 67 1.55 -0.98 16.87
N GLY A 68 1.95 0.28 17.04
CA GLY A 68 2.84 1.01 16.15
C GLY A 68 2.22 1.50 14.83
N LEU A 69 0.92 1.23 14.60
CA LEU A 69 0.24 1.58 13.34
C LEU A 69 0.15 3.09 13.13
N GLU A 70 0.05 3.87 14.19
CA GLU A 70 -0.01 5.34 14.19
C GLU A 70 1.26 6.01 13.63
N ARG A 71 2.37 5.27 13.58
CA ARG A 71 3.67 5.74 13.09
C ARG A 71 3.96 5.37 11.64
N ALA A 72 3.07 4.60 11.00
CA ALA A 72 3.25 4.18 9.61
C ALA A 72 3.26 5.37 8.65
N ASP A 73 4.14 5.31 7.64
CA ASP A 73 4.17 6.31 6.57
C ASP A 73 3.02 6.11 5.59
N LEU A 74 2.80 4.85 5.19
CA LEU A 74 1.72 4.45 4.31
C LEU A 74 0.96 3.26 4.90
N VAL A 75 -0.37 3.27 4.78
CA VAL A 75 -1.21 2.14 5.17
C VAL A 75 -2.19 1.83 4.04
N PHE A 76 -2.14 0.65 3.48
CA PHE A 76 -3.16 0.13 2.58
C PHE A 76 -4.16 -0.69 3.37
N GLU A 77 -5.44 -0.35 3.28
CA GLU A 77 -6.52 -1.19 3.79
C GLU A 77 -7.13 -1.98 2.64
N GLU A 78 -7.22 -3.29 2.79
CA GLU A 78 -7.70 -4.20 1.76
C GLU A 78 -8.73 -5.18 2.28
N LEU A 79 -9.70 -5.56 1.43
CA LEU A 79 -10.69 -6.58 1.74
C LEU A 79 -10.04 -7.96 1.79
N VAL A 80 -10.36 -8.73 2.83
CA VAL A 80 -10.00 -10.13 2.98
C VAL A 80 -11.26 -10.99 3.22
N GLU A 81 -11.09 -12.25 3.63
CA GLU A 81 -12.18 -13.18 3.85
C GLU A 81 -13.17 -12.68 4.91
N GLY A 82 -14.42 -13.09 4.77
CA GLY A 82 -15.48 -12.82 5.76
C GLY A 82 -15.93 -11.36 5.81
N GLY A 83 -15.61 -10.55 4.79
CA GLY A 83 -15.91 -9.11 4.77
C GLY A 83 -15.04 -8.29 5.70
N LEU A 84 -14.01 -8.90 6.29
CA LEU A 84 -13.00 -8.22 7.10
C LEU A 84 -11.97 -7.51 6.21
N THR A 85 -11.15 -6.67 6.83
CA THR A 85 -10.00 -6.07 6.16
C THR A 85 -8.70 -6.42 6.89
N ARG A 86 -7.58 -6.19 6.22
CA ARG A 86 -6.24 -6.17 6.80
C ARG A 86 -5.50 -4.94 6.30
N TYR A 87 -4.42 -4.61 7.02
CA TYR A 87 -3.51 -3.56 6.58
C TYR A 87 -2.22 -4.16 6.02
N ALA A 88 -1.77 -3.60 4.90
CA ALA A 88 -0.37 -3.63 4.51
C ALA A 88 0.21 -2.25 4.91
N ALA A 89 0.85 -2.20 6.07
CA ALA A 89 1.38 -0.96 6.62
C ALA A 89 2.89 -0.88 6.42
N ILE A 90 3.39 0.30 6.06
CA ILE A 90 4.77 0.52 5.67
C ILE A 90 5.38 1.63 6.53
N TRP A 91 6.50 1.32 7.17
CA TRP A 91 7.31 2.23 7.98
C TRP A 91 8.66 2.47 7.31
N HIS A 92 9.10 3.71 7.35
CA HIS A 92 10.42 4.11 6.90
C HIS A 92 10.93 5.33 7.68
N SER A 93 10.19 6.45 7.70
CA SER A 93 10.65 7.69 8.35
C SER A 93 10.61 7.61 9.89
N ASP A 94 9.78 6.75 10.45
CA ASP A 94 9.57 6.58 11.89
C ASP A 94 9.24 5.13 12.22
N VAL A 95 10.28 4.28 12.32
CA VAL A 95 10.13 2.85 12.63
C VAL A 95 10.01 2.65 14.14
N PRO A 96 8.87 2.13 14.66
CA PRO A 96 8.72 1.83 16.09
C PRO A 96 9.56 0.62 16.52
N ASP A 97 9.73 0.45 17.82
CA ASP A 97 10.44 -0.73 18.34
C ASP A 97 9.68 -2.01 17.99
N GLU A 98 8.35 -1.98 18.11
CA GLU A 98 7.48 -3.13 17.89
C GLU A 98 6.25 -2.76 17.06
N VAL A 99 5.76 -3.70 16.25
CA VAL A 99 4.51 -3.57 15.46
C VAL A 99 3.68 -4.84 15.51
N GLY A 100 2.37 -4.69 15.45
CA GLY A 100 1.47 -5.85 15.45
C GLY A 100 -0.01 -5.50 15.66
N PRO A 101 -0.88 -6.54 15.73
CA PRO A 101 -0.59 -7.96 15.53
C PRO A 101 -0.28 -8.28 14.06
N VAL A 102 0.79 -9.02 13.85
CA VAL A 102 1.22 -9.46 12.51
C VAL A 102 0.31 -10.60 12.02
N ARG A 103 -0.06 -10.53 10.75
CA ARG A 103 -0.99 -11.49 10.14
C ARG A 103 -0.47 -12.06 8.82
N SER A 104 -1.23 -13.04 8.30
CA SER A 104 -0.89 -13.74 7.06
C SER A 104 -1.14 -12.85 5.84
N ILE A 105 -0.23 -12.97 4.86
CA ILE A 105 -0.39 -12.35 3.55
C ILE A 105 -1.56 -12.95 2.76
N ARG A 106 -1.97 -12.21 1.72
CA ARG A 106 -3.05 -12.53 0.80
C ARG A 106 -2.57 -12.39 -0.66
N PRO A 107 -3.34 -12.85 -1.65
CA PRO A 107 -2.88 -12.91 -3.04
C PRO A 107 -2.59 -11.55 -3.66
N MET A 108 -3.12 -10.44 -3.11
CA MET A 108 -2.89 -9.07 -3.60
C MET A 108 -1.60 -8.45 -3.05
N ASP A 109 -1.07 -8.92 -1.92
CA ASP A 109 0.09 -8.29 -1.26
C ASP A 109 1.32 -8.11 -2.17
N PRO A 110 1.66 -9.04 -3.07
CA PRO A 110 2.73 -8.82 -4.05
C PRO A 110 2.49 -7.60 -4.95
N GLU A 111 1.26 -7.35 -5.38
CA GLU A 111 0.92 -6.18 -6.21
C GLU A 111 0.94 -4.87 -5.41
N ILE A 112 0.59 -4.91 -4.13
CA ILE A 112 0.62 -3.74 -3.24
C ILE A 112 2.07 -3.37 -2.92
N LEU A 113 2.91 -4.34 -2.57
CA LEU A 113 4.18 -4.10 -1.90
C LEU A 113 5.42 -4.11 -2.80
N SER A 114 5.38 -4.74 -3.99
CA SER A 114 6.57 -4.91 -4.84
C SER A 114 7.22 -3.60 -5.30
N SER A 115 6.49 -2.49 -5.32
CA SER A 115 7.02 -1.19 -5.75
C SER A 115 7.94 -0.52 -4.72
N PHE A 116 7.84 -0.93 -3.45
CA PHE A 116 8.59 -0.27 -2.35
C PHE A 116 10.03 -0.75 -2.26
N GLY A 117 10.30 -2.03 -2.51
CA GLY A 117 11.57 -2.66 -2.15
C GLY A 117 11.67 -2.88 -0.63
N GLY A 118 12.87 -3.18 -0.13
CA GLY A 118 13.11 -3.37 1.30
C GLY A 118 12.57 -4.69 1.85
N ILE A 119 11.91 -4.64 3.01
CA ILE A 119 11.52 -5.80 3.82
C ILE A 119 10.00 -5.96 3.84
N VAL A 120 9.51 -7.19 3.75
CA VAL A 120 8.12 -7.53 4.06
C VAL A 120 8.08 -8.55 5.20
N ALA A 121 7.28 -8.27 6.25
CA ALA A 121 7.08 -9.16 7.38
C ALA A 121 5.60 -9.59 7.50
N TYR A 122 5.38 -10.87 7.76
CA TYR A 122 4.06 -11.46 7.90
C TYR A 122 4.10 -12.77 8.70
N SER A 123 2.94 -13.23 9.20
CA SER A 123 2.91 -14.43 10.04
C SER A 123 3.01 -15.74 9.25
N GLY A 124 2.66 -15.74 7.97
CA GLY A 124 2.59 -16.90 7.09
C GLY A 124 1.55 -16.67 5.99
N GLY A 125 0.91 -17.73 5.52
CA GLY A 125 -0.13 -17.67 4.49
C GLY A 125 -0.37 -19.03 3.82
N GLN A 126 -1.30 -19.09 2.88
CA GLN A 126 -1.39 -20.26 2.02
C GLN A 126 -0.09 -20.40 1.19
N PRO A 127 0.41 -21.63 0.93
CA PRO A 127 1.71 -21.82 0.28
C PRO A 127 1.88 -21.02 -1.01
N GLN A 128 0.86 -20.98 -1.88
CA GLN A 128 0.92 -20.24 -3.14
C GLN A 128 1.05 -18.72 -2.96
N PHE A 129 0.52 -18.15 -1.86
CA PHE A 129 0.67 -16.72 -1.57
C PHE A 129 2.06 -16.40 -1.04
N VAL A 130 2.58 -17.29 -0.19
CA VAL A 130 3.96 -17.20 0.31
C VAL A 130 4.96 -17.33 -0.84
N ASP A 131 4.75 -18.29 -1.76
CA ASP A 131 5.60 -18.47 -2.94
C ASP A 131 5.56 -17.23 -3.85
N ALA A 132 4.37 -16.66 -4.07
CA ALA A 132 4.22 -15.43 -4.85
C ALA A 132 4.94 -14.23 -4.19
N MET A 133 4.86 -14.10 -2.87
CA MET A 133 5.56 -13.04 -2.14
C MET A 133 7.08 -13.25 -2.16
N LYS A 134 7.55 -14.47 -1.97
CA LYS A 134 8.99 -14.82 -2.08
C LYS A 134 9.55 -14.62 -3.50
N ALA A 135 8.70 -14.58 -4.52
CA ALA A 135 9.10 -14.28 -5.91
C ALA A 135 9.26 -12.78 -6.19
N THR A 136 8.86 -11.89 -5.26
CA THR A 136 9.07 -10.45 -5.36
C THR A 136 10.52 -10.08 -4.99
N PRO A 137 10.98 -8.84 -5.29
CA PRO A 137 12.29 -8.39 -4.88
C PRO A 137 12.43 -8.06 -3.38
N LEU A 138 11.35 -8.19 -2.59
CA LEU A 138 11.35 -7.91 -1.16
C LEU A 138 12.05 -9.01 -0.36
N LEU A 139 12.80 -8.62 0.68
CA LEU A 139 13.26 -9.57 1.70
C LEU A 139 12.07 -10.02 2.56
N ASN A 140 11.84 -11.33 2.62
CA ASN A 140 10.73 -11.89 3.38
C ASN A 140 11.16 -12.29 4.78
N VAL A 141 10.52 -11.75 5.81
CA VAL A 141 10.68 -12.10 7.23
C VAL A 141 9.36 -12.73 7.70
N ILE A 142 9.37 -14.02 8.02
CA ILE A 142 8.15 -14.82 8.18
C ILE A 142 8.12 -15.44 9.57
N PHE A 143 7.05 -15.20 10.35
CA PHE A 143 6.90 -15.75 11.69
C PHE A 143 6.93 -17.28 11.71
N ASP A 144 6.24 -17.95 10.77
CA ASP A 144 6.20 -19.42 10.71
C ASP A 144 7.59 -20.04 10.43
N ASP A 145 8.50 -19.28 9.83
CA ASP A 145 9.87 -19.70 9.50
C ASP A 145 10.92 -19.07 10.45
N ASP A 146 10.50 -18.27 11.46
CA ASP A 146 11.42 -17.48 12.26
C ASP A 146 12.29 -18.32 13.20
N ALA A 147 13.61 -18.24 12.99
CA ALA A 147 14.64 -18.78 13.86
C ALA A 147 15.48 -17.69 14.55
N THR A 148 15.15 -16.40 14.30
CA THR A 148 15.93 -15.26 14.77
C THR A 148 15.43 -14.70 16.10
N GLY A 149 14.16 -14.93 16.44
CA GLY A 149 13.49 -14.35 17.59
C GLY A 149 13.04 -12.92 17.38
N LEU A 150 12.92 -12.48 16.10
CA LEU A 150 12.35 -11.17 15.75
C LEU A 150 10.85 -11.09 16.04
N PHE A 151 10.17 -12.23 16.06
CA PHE A 151 8.76 -12.30 16.40
C PHE A 151 8.57 -12.87 17.81
N VAL A 152 7.58 -12.33 18.52
CA VAL A 152 7.12 -12.85 19.81
C VAL A 152 5.61 -12.96 19.82
N ARG A 153 5.07 -13.78 20.73
CA ARG A 153 3.64 -13.77 21.02
C ARG A 153 3.39 -12.91 22.25
N ALA A 154 2.51 -11.90 22.10
CA ALA A 154 2.09 -11.05 23.20
C ALA A 154 1.23 -11.84 24.20
N GLU A 155 1.56 -11.79 25.48
CA GLU A 155 0.87 -12.54 26.53
C GLU A 155 -0.52 -11.98 26.88
N ASP A 156 -0.77 -10.72 26.55
CA ASP A 156 -2.02 -9.98 26.80
C ASP A 156 -3.05 -10.12 25.66
N ARG A 157 -2.76 -10.94 24.65
CA ARG A 157 -3.61 -11.13 23.47
C ARG A 157 -3.86 -12.60 23.18
N ASP A 158 -5.05 -12.92 22.71
CA ASP A 158 -5.40 -14.27 22.29
C ASP A 158 -4.90 -14.58 20.88
N SER A 159 -4.39 -15.81 20.69
CA SER A 159 -4.06 -16.31 19.37
C SER A 159 -5.34 -16.42 18.50
N PRO A 160 -5.29 -16.04 17.25
CA PRO A 160 -4.14 -15.73 16.39
C PRO A 160 -3.85 -14.21 16.26
N HIS A 161 -4.24 -13.38 17.22
CA HIS A 161 -4.13 -11.92 17.21
C HIS A 161 -3.00 -11.41 18.10
N ASP A 162 -1.96 -12.22 18.32
CA ASP A 162 -0.94 -12.08 19.35
C ASP A 162 0.51 -11.99 18.84
N VAL A 163 0.73 -12.05 17.53
CA VAL A 163 2.10 -12.01 16.95
C VAL A 163 2.57 -10.57 16.84
N VAL A 164 3.72 -10.27 17.42
CA VAL A 164 4.39 -8.95 17.42
C VAL A 164 5.77 -9.09 16.81
N LEU A 165 6.16 -8.12 15.99
CA LEU A 165 7.48 -8.04 15.34
C LEU A 165 8.33 -6.96 16.01
N ALA A 166 9.59 -7.26 16.30
CA ALA A 166 10.63 -6.29 16.67
C ALA A 166 11.05 -5.48 15.43
N ALA A 167 10.29 -4.42 15.13
CA ALA A 167 10.36 -3.69 13.85
C ALA A 167 11.69 -2.96 13.67
N ALA A 168 12.10 -2.15 14.65
CA ALA A 168 13.37 -1.41 14.58
C ALA A 168 14.58 -2.37 14.46
N GLU A 169 14.57 -3.49 15.19
CA GLU A 169 15.61 -4.51 15.11
C GLU A 169 15.64 -5.20 13.75
N THR A 170 14.46 -5.47 13.15
CA THR A 170 14.35 -6.04 11.82
C THR A 170 15.00 -5.12 10.77
N VAL A 171 14.71 -3.83 10.80
CA VAL A 171 15.32 -2.84 9.89
C VAL A 171 16.83 -2.75 10.14
N ARG A 172 17.27 -2.71 11.40
CA ARG A 172 18.69 -2.63 11.77
C ARG A 172 19.50 -3.81 11.25
N LEU A 173 18.97 -5.02 11.33
CA LEU A 173 19.64 -6.25 10.87
C LEU A 173 19.78 -6.31 9.34
N HIS A 174 18.97 -5.57 8.61
CA HIS A 174 18.95 -5.55 7.15
C HIS A 174 19.23 -4.16 6.59
N SER A 175 19.97 -3.33 7.32
CA SER A 175 20.30 -1.95 6.96
C SER A 175 21.19 -1.80 5.71
N ASP A 176 21.68 -2.90 5.16
CA ASP A 176 22.41 -2.95 3.89
C ASP A 176 21.49 -2.95 2.65
N LEU A 177 20.19 -3.13 2.83
CA LEU A 177 19.21 -3.00 1.76
C LEU A 177 18.98 -1.53 1.40
N ALA A 178 18.64 -1.30 0.13
CA ALA A 178 18.38 0.03 -0.37
C ALA A 178 17.15 0.69 0.29
N GLU A 179 17.17 2.00 0.36
CA GLU A 179 16.03 2.83 0.71
C GLU A 179 14.84 2.62 -0.24
N PRO A 180 13.59 2.86 0.20
CA PRO A 180 12.42 2.69 -0.63
C PRO A 180 12.35 3.73 -1.74
N ARG A 181 11.68 3.37 -2.83
CA ARG A 181 11.30 4.33 -3.86
C ARG A 181 10.10 5.15 -3.41
N ALA A 182 10.07 6.43 -3.77
CA ALA A 182 8.88 7.24 -3.62
C ALA A 182 7.71 6.63 -4.40
N GLN A 183 6.53 6.70 -3.83
CA GLN A 183 5.29 6.20 -4.43
C GLN A 183 4.41 7.34 -4.94
N PHE A 184 4.45 8.49 -4.27
CA PHE A 184 3.67 9.67 -4.59
C PHE A 184 4.56 10.90 -4.73
N ASP A 185 4.07 11.89 -5.46
CA ASP A 185 4.62 13.23 -5.45
C ASP A 185 4.04 14.00 -4.27
N TYR A 186 4.85 14.86 -3.65
CA TYR A 186 4.46 15.68 -2.51
C TYR A 186 4.66 17.16 -2.83
N ALA A 187 3.70 17.97 -2.42
CA ALA A 187 3.81 19.42 -2.47
C ALA A 187 4.86 19.94 -1.47
N ASP A 188 5.33 21.17 -1.66
CA ASP A 188 6.29 21.81 -0.75
C ASP A 188 5.74 22.00 0.67
N GLY A 189 4.41 22.10 0.80
CA GLY A 189 3.70 22.23 2.06
C GLY A 189 2.25 21.80 1.97
N ALA A 190 1.62 21.58 3.12
CA ALA A 190 0.24 21.11 3.17
C ALA A 190 -0.76 22.05 2.47
N ALA A 191 -0.49 23.37 2.51
CA ALA A 191 -1.34 24.36 1.86
C ALA A 191 -1.27 24.32 0.32
N ASP A 192 -0.18 23.76 -0.24
CA ASP A 192 0.07 23.69 -1.67
C ASP A 192 -0.40 22.36 -2.27
N ALA A 193 -0.82 21.40 -1.44
CA ALA A 193 -1.33 20.11 -1.89
C ALA A 193 -2.50 20.27 -2.85
N THR A 194 -2.55 19.45 -3.90
CA THR A 194 -3.50 19.61 -5.00
C THR A 194 -4.96 19.57 -4.52
N ALA A 195 -5.29 18.68 -3.56
CA ALA A 195 -6.65 18.61 -3.01
C ALA A 195 -7.03 19.84 -2.20
N VAL A 196 -6.07 20.53 -1.56
CA VAL A 196 -6.32 21.78 -0.83
C VAL A 196 -6.58 22.95 -1.79
N THR A 197 -5.85 22.99 -2.90
CA THR A 197 -5.92 24.12 -3.87
C THR A 197 -7.02 23.98 -4.90
N ALA A 198 -7.48 22.74 -5.18
CA ALA A 198 -8.42 22.44 -6.26
C ALA A 198 -9.59 21.52 -5.87
N GLY A 199 -9.63 21.02 -4.65
CA GLY A 199 -10.69 20.13 -4.16
C GLY A 199 -11.89 20.89 -3.56
N ASP A 200 -12.96 20.15 -3.34
CA ASP A 200 -14.16 20.63 -2.67
C ASP A 200 -14.07 20.36 -1.16
N PRO A 201 -14.62 21.24 -0.29
CA PRO A 201 -14.67 21.00 1.15
C PRO A 201 -15.31 19.67 1.50
N THR A 202 -14.67 18.89 2.35
CA THR A 202 -15.14 17.57 2.78
C THR A 202 -14.85 17.37 4.26
N ALA A 203 -15.89 17.36 5.07
CA ALA A 203 -15.75 17.16 6.52
C ALA A 203 -15.56 15.67 6.87
N THR A 204 -16.23 14.76 6.16
CA THR A 204 -16.12 13.32 6.45
C THR A 204 -16.04 12.50 5.14
N ILE A 205 -15.13 11.51 5.13
CA ILE A 205 -15.02 10.51 4.09
C ILE A 205 -15.50 9.19 4.69
N VAL A 206 -16.55 8.59 4.12
CA VAL A 206 -17.04 7.27 4.55
C VAL A 206 -16.71 6.24 3.49
N THR A 207 -16.07 5.14 3.91
CA THR A 207 -15.76 4.00 3.03
C THR A 207 -16.38 2.71 3.56
N ARG A 208 -16.79 1.83 2.66
CA ARG A 208 -17.29 0.50 2.96
C ARG A 208 -16.64 -0.53 2.03
N PHE A 209 -16.07 -1.57 2.61
CA PHE A 209 -15.42 -2.66 1.88
C PHE A 209 -16.36 -3.85 1.63
N SER A 210 -17.45 -3.93 2.40
CA SER A 210 -18.47 -4.97 2.33
C SER A 210 -19.79 -4.43 2.89
N GLU A 211 -20.83 -5.25 2.92
CA GLU A 211 -22.13 -4.88 3.54
C GLU A 211 -22.01 -4.55 5.04
N SER A 212 -21.02 -5.13 5.72
CA SER A 212 -20.75 -4.92 7.14
C SER A 212 -19.47 -4.12 7.36
N GLY A 213 -19.54 -3.16 8.29
CA GLY A 213 -18.39 -2.40 8.73
C GLY A 213 -18.06 -1.18 7.83
N GLY A 214 -18.34 0.00 8.34
CA GLY A 214 -17.97 1.28 7.75
C GLY A 214 -16.69 1.84 8.37
N ARG A 215 -15.92 2.60 7.58
CA ARG A 215 -14.84 3.46 8.05
C ARG A 215 -15.27 4.89 7.83
N ALA A 216 -14.91 5.75 8.75
CA ALA A 216 -15.08 7.17 8.58
C ALA A 216 -13.74 7.89 8.88
N TRP A 217 -13.49 8.91 8.13
CA TRP A 217 -12.35 9.81 8.29
C TRP A 217 -12.90 11.20 8.46
N ASP A 218 -12.91 11.68 9.70
CA ASP A 218 -13.44 12.99 10.05
C ASP A 218 -12.32 14.04 10.08
N TRP A 219 -12.47 15.13 9.32
CA TRP A 219 -11.49 16.20 9.32
C TRP A 219 -11.50 16.96 10.66
N ASP A 220 -10.36 16.97 11.33
CA ASP A 220 -10.12 17.81 12.51
C ASP A 220 -9.14 18.93 12.18
N ALA A 221 -9.66 20.15 12.09
CA ALA A 221 -8.85 21.34 11.77
C ALA A 221 -7.84 21.69 12.88
N ALA A 222 -8.06 21.28 14.14
CA ALA A 222 -7.12 21.51 15.22
C ALA A 222 -5.96 20.51 15.19
N ALA A 223 -6.22 19.25 14.83
CA ALA A 223 -5.21 18.23 14.60
C ALA A 223 -4.53 18.36 13.23
N VAL A 224 -5.11 19.14 12.30
CA VAL A 224 -4.70 19.24 10.88
C VAL A 224 -4.59 17.82 10.25
N ALA A 225 -5.57 16.97 10.53
CA ALA A 225 -5.59 15.58 10.10
C ALA A 225 -7.02 15.04 10.01
N TYR A 226 -7.18 13.97 9.24
CA TYR A 226 -8.37 13.13 9.29
C TYR A 226 -8.26 12.12 10.44
N LEU A 227 -9.26 12.07 11.31
CA LEU A 227 -9.35 11.15 12.43
C LEU A 227 -10.14 9.91 12.02
N ARG A 228 -9.59 8.73 12.27
CA ARG A 228 -10.18 7.47 11.85
C ARG A 228 -11.21 6.93 12.84
N SER A 229 -12.35 6.51 12.32
CA SER A 229 -13.35 5.73 13.05
C SER A 229 -13.65 4.43 12.27
N GLN A 230 -13.93 3.37 12.99
CA GLN A 230 -14.31 2.08 12.42
C GLN A 230 -15.49 1.49 13.19
N ASP A 231 -16.48 0.97 12.46
CA ASP A 231 -17.69 0.36 13.03
C ASP A 231 -18.46 1.29 14.00
N GLY A 232 -18.42 2.61 13.74
CA GLY A 232 -19.10 3.63 14.54
C GLY A 232 -18.36 4.03 15.83
N ALA A 233 -17.12 3.58 16.04
CA ALA A 233 -16.28 3.96 17.17
C ALA A 233 -14.95 4.55 16.71
N ALA A 234 -14.35 5.44 17.52
CA ALA A 234 -13.00 5.92 17.28
C ALA A 234 -12.01 4.74 17.22
N ASP A 235 -11.17 4.71 16.20
CA ASP A 235 -10.11 3.71 16.07
C ASP A 235 -8.87 4.23 16.79
N LEU A 236 -8.48 3.54 17.87
CA LEU A 236 -7.45 4.02 18.80
C LEU A 236 -6.16 3.24 18.63
N ASP A 237 -5.04 3.92 18.86
CA ASP A 237 -3.75 3.28 19.10
C ASP A 237 -3.65 2.72 20.54
N THR A 238 -2.53 2.09 20.86
CA THR A 238 -2.27 1.51 22.19
C THR A 238 -2.13 2.53 23.30
N THR A 239 -1.99 3.81 22.99
CA THR A 239 -1.97 4.92 23.97
C THR A 239 -3.35 5.49 24.25
N GLY A 240 -4.37 5.05 23.48
CA GLY A 240 -5.73 5.60 23.52
C GLY A 240 -5.90 6.85 22.65
N THR A 241 -4.92 7.18 21.81
CA THR A 241 -5.02 8.27 20.83
C THR A 241 -5.69 7.77 19.56
N GLN A 242 -6.59 8.57 18.98
CA GLN A 242 -7.27 8.19 17.74
C GLN A 242 -6.30 8.20 16.56
N LEU A 243 -6.33 7.12 15.77
CA LEU A 243 -5.56 7.00 14.54
C LEU A 243 -5.92 8.13 13.58
N ARG A 244 -4.91 8.63 12.85
CA ARG A 244 -5.06 9.80 11.99
C ARG A 244 -4.21 9.70 10.74
N ALA A 245 -4.63 10.43 9.71
CA ALA A 245 -3.90 10.56 8.45
C ALA A 245 -3.85 12.02 7.99
N THR A 246 -2.71 12.42 7.41
CA THR A 246 -2.59 13.71 6.70
C THR A 246 -3.34 13.64 5.38
N ASN A 247 -3.18 12.53 4.66
CA ASN A 247 -3.84 12.26 3.39
C ASN A 247 -4.67 10.98 3.49
N VAL A 248 -5.88 11.00 2.93
CA VAL A 248 -6.71 9.82 2.71
C VAL A 248 -6.93 9.68 1.21
N VAL A 249 -6.50 8.55 0.65
CA VAL A 249 -6.64 8.23 -0.77
C VAL A 249 -7.58 7.03 -0.89
N VAL A 250 -8.70 7.21 -1.56
CA VAL A 250 -9.63 6.11 -1.82
C VAL A 250 -9.46 5.68 -3.27
N LEU A 251 -9.16 4.39 -3.47
CA LEU A 251 -9.07 3.78 -4.80
C LEU A 251 -10.23 2.81 -5.00
N ARG A 252 -11.00 2.99 -6.07
CA ARG A 252 -11.99 2.01 -6.52
C ARG A 252 -11.26 0.92 -7.27
N VAL A 253 -11.31 -0.30 -6.74
CA VAL A 253 -10.54 -1.44 -7.24
C VAL A 253 -11.46 -2.60 -7.59
N GLU A 254 -11.11 -3.34 -8.63
CA GLU A 254 -11.75 -4.60 -8.95
C GLU A 254 -11.32 -5.65 -7.91
N VAL A 255 -12.25 -6.54 -7.51
CA VAL A 255 -11.97 -7.65 -6.60
C VAL A 255 -12.37 -8.96 -7.25
N ASP A 256 -11.39 -9.80 -7.55
CA ASP A 256 -11.61 -11.17 -8.01
C ASP A 256 -12.06 -12.04 -6.83
N ARG A 257 -13.27 -12.60 -6.92
CA ARG A 257 -13.87 -13.51 -5.93
C ARG A 257 -13.99 -14.95 -6.43
N GLY A 258 -13.32 -15.28 -7.53
CA GLY A 258 -13.33 -16.65 -8.10
C GLY A 258 -12.60 -17.68 -7.24
N GLY A 259 -11.77 -17.26 -6.28
CA GLY A 259 -11.06 -18.10 -5.32
C GLY A 259 -11.69 -18.13 -3.93
N GLU A 260 -11.09 -18.90 -3.02
CA GLU A 260 -11.50 -18.94 -1.59
C GLU A 260 -11.19 -17.62 -0.86
N VAL A 261 -10.22 -16.86 -1.36
CA VAL A 261 -9.76 -15.59 -0.81
C VAL A 261 -10.02 -14.51 -1.84
N PRO A 262 -10.72 -13.41 -1.49
CA PRO A 262 -10.86 -12.29 -2.41
C PRO A 262 -9.49 -11.71 -2.75
N ARG A 263 -9.30 -11.32 -4.03
CA ARG A 263 -8.07 -10.72 -4.51
C ARG A 263 -8.36 -9.35 -5.09
N THR A 264 -7.87 -8.32 -4.44
CA THR A 264 -7.84 -6.97 -4.99
C THR A 264 -6.90 -6.91 -6.19
N ILE A 265 -7.37 -6.34 -7.30
CA ILE A 265 -6.59 -6.11 -8.51
C ILE A 265 -6.11 -4.66 -8.47
N LEU A 266 -4.81 -4.48 -8.32
CA LEU A 266 -4.18 -3.16 -8.21
C LEU A 266 -3.31 -2.82 -9.42
N THR A 267 -3.35 -3.61 -10.48
CA THR A 267 -2.72 -3.31 -11.77
C THR A 267 -3.78 -2.81 -12.74
N GLY A 268 -3.51 -1.68 -13.41
CA GLY A 268 -4.45 -1.04 -14.33
C GLY A 268 -4.77 0.40 -13.92
N SER A 269 -6.03 0.77 -13.94
CA SER A 269 -6.50 2.10 -13.58
C SER A 269 -7.94 2.06 -13.06
N GLY A 270 -8.32 3.09 -12.32
CA GLY A 270 -9.68 3.24 -11.80
C GLY A 270 -9.95 4.62 -11.22
N GLU A 271 -11.18 4.80 -10.79
CA GLU A 271 -11.62 6.01 -10.10
C GLU A 271 -10.95 6.12 -8.73
N ALA A 272 -10.63 7.33 -8.33
CA ALA A 272 -10.05 7.63 -7.03
C ALA A 272 -10.55 8.96 -6.46
N TRP A 273 -10.36 9.14 -5.16
CA TRP A 273 -10.48 10.43 -4.47
C TRP A 273 -9.25 10.65 -3.62
N VAL A 274 -8.77 11.88 -3.65
CA VAL A 274 -7.63 12.32 -2.83
C VAL A 274 -8.12 13.39 -1.87
N SER A 275 -7.96 13.15 -0.59
CA SER A 275 -8.40 14.02 0.49
C SER A 275 -7.22 14.51 1.32
N THR A 276 -7.11 15.82 1.49
CA THR A 276 -6.07 16.50 2.25
C THR A 276 -6.62 17.82 2.77
N GLY A 277 -6.29 18.20 4.01
CA GLY A 277 -6.59 19.53 4.55
C GLY A 277 -8.07 19.88 4.63
N GLY A 278 -8.97 18.89 4.77
CA GLY A 278 -10.42 19.10 4.80
C GLY A 278 -11.05 19.30 3.43
N SER A 279 -10.33 18.99 2.35
CA SER A 279 -10.82 19.07 0.97
C SER A 279 -10.57 17.76 0.27
N THR A 280 -11.45 17.40 -0.68
CA THR A 280 -11.34 16.19 -1.50
C THR A 280 -11.50 16.55 -2.98
N MET A 281 -10.69 15.92 -3.82
CA MET A 281 -10.81 16.01 -5.26
C MET A 281 -10.96 14.64 -5.91
N PRO A 282 -11.73 14.52 -7.00
CA PRO A 282 -11.78 13.31 -7.82
C PRO A 282 -10.45 13.13 -8.55
N ALA A 283 -10.06 11.88 -8.73
CA ALA A 283 -8.81 11.48 -9.35
C ALA A 283 -9.00 10.20 -10.18
N THR A 284 -8.00 9.89 -10.97
CA THR A 284 -7.80 8.56 -11.56
C THR A 284 -6.50 7.98 -11.04
N TRP A 285 -6.54 6.75 -10.56
CA TRP A 285 -5.33 6.02 -10.21
C TRP A 285 -4.86 5.17 -11.39
N PHE A 286 -3.54 4.97 -11.49
CA PHE A 286 -2.88 4.13 -12.48
C PHE A 286 -1.76 3.34 -11.81
N LYS A 287 -1.61 2.05 -12.20
CA LYS A 287 -0.46 1.22 -11.83
C LYS A 287 -0.14 0.29 -13.00
N ASP A 288 0.99 0.50 -13.65
CA ASP A 288 1.35 -0.14 -14.92
C ASP A 288 1.80 -1.62 -14.75
N GLY A 289 2.02 -2.05 -13.52
CA GLY A 289 2.42 -3.43 -13.18
C GLY A 289 2.72 -3.59 -11.70
N PRO A 290 2.94 -4.83 -11.21
CA PRO A 290 3.12 -5.11 -9.79
C PRO A 290 4.23 -4.29 -9.12
N ALA A 291 5.34 -4.05 -9.81
CA ALA A 291 6.49 -3.29 -9.30
C ALA A 291 6.45 -1.79 -9.67
N ALA A 292 5.42 -1.32 -10.38
CA ALA A 292 5.26 0.10 -10.66
C ALA A 292 4.65 0.83 -9.46
N PRO A 293 4.98 2.12 -9.21
CA PRO A 293 4.28 2.94 -8.22
C PRO A 293 2.84 3.20 -8.67
N ILE A 294 1.98 3.53 -7.71
CA ILE A 294 0.64 4.07 -7.98
C ILE A 294 0.80 5.53 -8.38
N ARG A 295 0.18 5.93 -9.48
CA ARG A 295 0.11 7.32 -9.92
C ARG A 295 -1.31 7.83 -9.74
N LEU A 296 -1.44 9.07 -9.30
CA LEU A 296 -2.70 9.77 -9.13
C LEU A 296 -2.72 10.96 -10.09
N ALA A 297 -3.77 11.07 -10.90
CA ALA A 297 -3.92 12.16 -11.85
C ALA A 297 -5.32 12.78 -11.75
N ASP A 298 -5.39 14.07 -12.01
CA ASP A 298 -6.65 14.81 -12.15
C ASP A 298 -7.34 14.53 -13.50
N ALA A 299 -8.48 15.16 -13.73
CA ALA A 299 -9.24 15.01 -14.97
C ALA A 299 -8.51 15.53 -16.24
N ALA A 300 -7.49 16.37 -16.07
CA ALA A 300 -6.65 16.87 -17.17
C ALA A 300 -5.42 15.97 -17.40
N GLY A 301 -5.21 14.95 -16.56
CA GLY A 301 -4.04 14.08 -16.58
C GLY A 301 -2.81 14.64 -15.86
N ALA A 302 -2.96 15.75 -15.13
CA ALA A 302 -1.88 16.30 -14.32
C ALA A 302 -1.70 15.47 -13.03
N THR A 303 -0.45 15.29 -12.60
CA THR A 303 -0.12 14.58 -11.36
C THR A 303 -0.70 15.31 -10.15
N ILE A 304 -1.27 14.56 -9.23
CA ILE A 304 -1.77 15.06 -7.95
C ILE A 304 -0.65 14.95 -6.92
N GLU A 305 -0.30 16.08 -6.30
CA GLU A 305 0.67 16.17 -5.23
C GLU A 305 -0.03 16.09 -3.87
N LEU A 306 0.41 15.17 -3.02
CA LEU A 306 -0.08 14.99 -1.66
C LEU A 306 0.56 16.01 -0.70
N ALA A 307 -0.07 16.27 0.45
CA ALA A 307 0.60 17.00 1.51
C ALA A 307 1.71 16.15 2.14
N PRO A 308 2.85 16.75 2.55
CA PRO A 308 3.82 16.04 3.38
C PRO A 308 3.17 15.52 4.67
N GLY A 309 3.25 14.20 4.89
CA GLY A 309 2.62 13.50 6.01
C GLY A 309 2.29 12.05 5.67
N ASN A 310 1.72 11.34 6.64
CA ASN A 310 1.30 9.96 6.43
C ASN A 310 0.06 9.87 5.53
N THR A 311 -0.04 8.75 4.79
CA THR A 311 -1.14 8.52 3.85
C THR A 311 -1.80 7.17 4.10
N TRP A 312 -3.14 7.16 4.19
CA TRP A 312 -3.94 5.95 4.19
C TRP A 312 -4.59 5.76 2.83
N ILE A 313 -4.47 4.55 2.30
CA ILE A 313 -4.97 4.14 0.99
C ILE A 313 -6.06 3.09 1.21
N GLU A 314 -7.30 3.46 0.94
CA GLU A 314 -8.48 2.62 1.07
C GLU A 314 -8.74 1.91 -0.27
N LEU A 315 -8.50 0.60 -0.37
CA LEU A 315 -8.72 -0.20 -1.58
C LEU A 315 -10.17 -0.69 -1.62
N VAL A 316 -11.09 0.22 -1.93
CA VAL A 316 -12.54 -0.02 -1.85
C VAL A 316 -13.03 -0.78 -3.08
N PRO A 317 -13.70 -1.95 -2.92
CA PRO A 317 -14.25 -2.71 -4.04
C PRO A 317 -15.17 -1.89 -4.93
N ALA A 318 -15.00 -1.97 -6.25
CA ALA A 318 -15.76 -1.18 -7.21
C ALA A 318 -17.21 -1.66 -7.38
N ASP A 319 -17.48 -2.95 -7.14
CA ASP A 319 -18.78 -3.59 -7.35
C ASP A 319 -19.72 -3.45 -6.14
N ASP A 320 -19.26 -3.77 -4.94
CA ASP A 320 -20.08 -3.82 -3.72
C ASP A 320 -19.57 -2.94 -2.57
N GLY A 321 -18.44 -2.27 -2.74
CA GLY A 321 -17.95 -1.26 -1.83
C GLY A 321 -18.67 0.09 -2.00
N GLY A 322 -18.50 0.98 -1.03
CA GLY A 322 -19.12 2.32 -1.04
C GLY A 322 -18.16 3.41 -0.65
N VAL A 323 -18.33 4.59 -1.26
CA VAL A 323 -17.66 5.84 -0.91
C VAL A 323 -18.71 6.92 -0.79
N GLU A 324 -18.70 7.67 0.32
CA GLU A 324 -19.56 8.83 0.53
C GLU A 324 -18.68 9.99 1.06
N LEU A 325 -18.81 11.14 0.43
CA LEU A 325 -18.13 12.37 0.82
C LEU A 325 -19.17 13.32 1.43
N VAL A 326 -18.97 13.70 2.67
CA VAL A 326 -19.86 14.60 3.39
C VAL A 326 -19.17 15.97 3.49
N PRO A 327 -19.80 17.05 2.97
CA PRO A 327 -19.26 18.42 3.02
C PRO A 327 -19.09 18.97 4.42
#